data_df888bbd5a166d69c8225915843687f6
#
_entry.id   df888bbd5a166d69c8225915843687f6
#
_cell.length_a   1.000
_cell.length_b   1.000
_cell.length_c   1.000
_cell.angle_alpha   90.00
_cell.angle_beta   90.00
_cell.angle_gamma   90.00
#
_symmetry.space_group_name_H-M   'P 1'
#
loop_
_entity.id
_entity.type
_entity.pdbx_description
1 polymer ?
#
loop_
_entity_poly.entity_id
_entity_poly.type
_entity_poly.pdbx_seq_one_letter_code
_entity_poly.pdbx_strand_id
1 'polypeptide(L)'
;MSTLQQNVAEGLRGRVALVTGVGRRRGIGVAICRALAGSGADVFFTYWNAYDREMYDVDREPEALVEELRGAGVRAEGMELDLSLPDSPEKLLDAVSGRLGPPYILVNNAAYSTRDSFENLDAETLDAHYAVNLRATALLCVGFARRYPGGPGGRIINLTSGQSLGPMPGELAYAATKGAIEALTVTLAAEVGHKGITVNAVNPGPTDTGWMTEELKRELEPKFSLGGIGEPEDAARLVAFLAGDEARWITGQIIHSEGGFLR
;
A
#
# COMPACT_ATOMS: atom_id res chain seq x y z
N MET A 1 -6.20 21.10 -22.99
CA MET A 1 -6.51 20.56 -21.64
C MET A 1 -7.12 21.68 -20.82
N SER A 2 -8.25 21.46 -20.17
CA SER A 2 -8.88 22.49 -19.33
C SER A 2 -8.08 22.69 -18.04
N THR A 3 -8.19 23.87 -17.42
CA THR A 3 -7.52 24.21 -16.15
C THR A 3 -7.84 23.19 -15.04
N LEU A 4 -9.03 22.57 -15.09
CA LEU A 4 -9.44 21.50 -14.18
C LEU A 4 -8.63 20.20 -14.39
N GLN A 5 -8.33 19.84 -15.64
CA GLN A 5 -7.50 18.66 -15.94
C GLN A 5 -6.03 18.85 -15.56
N GLN A 6 -5.52 20.07 -15.66
CA GLN A 6 -4.15 20.39 -15.21
C GLN A 6 -4.04 20.37 -13.68
N ASN A 7 -5.07 20.82 -12.94
CA ASN A 7 -5.07 20.80 -11.46
C ASN A 7 -5.11 19.39 -10.88
N VAL A 8 -5.76 18.43 -11.54
CA VAL A 8 -5.77 17.02 -11.10
C VAL A 8 -4.41 16.34 -11.37
N ALA A 9 -3.77 16.69 -12.48
CA ALA A 9 -2.47 16.13 -12.87
C ALA A 9 -1.29 16.61 -11.99
N GLU A 10 -1.45 17.67 -11.21
CA GLU A 10 -0.39 18.26 -10.38
C GLU A 10 -0.78 18.39 -8.90
N GLY A 11 -1.85 17.78 -8.48
CA GLY A 11 -2.44 17.93 -7.13
C GLY A 11 -1.54 17.48 -5.96
N LEU A 12 -0.47 16.71 -6.25
CA LEU A 12 0.48 16.24 -5.26
C LEU A 12 1.88 16.87 -5.41
N ARG A 13 2.04 17.89 -6.25
CA ARG A 13 3.34 18.55 -6.48
C ARG A 13 3.93 19.09 -5.18
N GLY A 14 5.21 18.75 -4.93
CA GLY A 14 5.94 19.14 -3.72
C GLY A 14 5.65 18.28 -2.49
N ARG A 15 4.80 17.26 -2.61
CA ARG A 15 4.57 16.27 -1.55
C ARG A 15 5.46 15.06 -1.75
N VAL A 16 6.02 14.55 -0.67
CA VAL A 16 6.78 13.30 -0.66
C VAL A 16 5.85 12.15 -0.24
N ALA A 17 5.79 11.11 -1.07
CA ALA A 17 5.07 9.89 -0.80
C ALA A 17 6.05 8.77 -0.44
N LEU A 18 5.79 8.07 0.67
CA LEU A 18 6.47 6.85 1.08
C LEU A 18 5.56 5.65 0.79
N VAL A 19 6.03 4.69 -0.02
CA VAL A 19 5.29 3.47 -0.38
C VAL A 19 6.09 2.25 0.01
N THR A 20 5.51 1.31 0.76
CA THR A 20 6.19 0.06 1.13
C THR A 20 5.81 -1.10 0.21
N GLY A 21 6.71 -2.09 0.03
CA GLY A 21 6.43 -3.32 -0.73
C GLY A 21 6.36 -3.12 -2.25
N VAL A 22 7.37 -2.46 -2.83
CA VAL A 22 7.44 -2.11 -4.25
C VAL A 22 8.56 -2.88 -4.94
N GLY A 23 8.44 -4.20 -4.99
CA GLY A 23 9.49 -5.06 -5.57
C GLY A 23 9.23 -5.51 -7.01
N ARG A 24 7.95 -5.56 -7.46
CA ARG A 24 7.57 -6.21 -8.72
C ARG A 24 6.81 -5.28 -9.66
N ARG A 25 7.19 -5.25 -10.95
CA ARG A 25 6.59 -4.36 -11.98
C ARG A 25 5.08 -4.50 -12.14
N ARG A 26 4.55 -5.70 -11.95
CA ARG A 26 3.10 -6.00 -11.98
C ARG A 26 2.45 -5.91 -10.60
N GLY A 27 3.19 -5.42 -9.59
CA GLY A 27 2.67 -5.27 -8.24
C GLY A 27 1.82 -4.02 -8.03
N ILE A 28 0.88 -4.09 -7.08
CA ILE A 28 0.05 -2.94 -6.66
C ILE A 28 0.95 -1.78 -6.22
N GLY A 29 2.05 -2.04 -5.51
CA GLY A 29 2.99 -1.00 -5.05
C GLY A 29 3.59 -0.19 -6.20
N VAL A 30 3.98 -0.83 -7.32
CA VAL A 30 4.50 -0.14 -8.50
C VAL A 30 3.42 0.71 -9.17
N ALA A 31 2.22 0.18 -9.32
CA ALA A 31 1.09 0.94 -9.87
C ALA A 31 0.76 2.17 -9.01
N ILE A 32 0.82 2.04 -7.67
CA ILE A 32 0.66 3.16 -6.73
C ILE A 32 1.77 4.21 -6.92
N CYS A 33 3.04 3.80 -7.01
CA CYS A 33 4.14 4.72 -7.25
C CYS A 33 3.95 5.52 -8.55
N ARG A 34 3.56 4.84 -9.64
CA ARG A 34 3.25 5.48 -10.93
C ARG A 34 2.10 6.48 -10.83
N ALA A 35 1.01 6.11 -10.15
CA ALA A 35 -0.16 6.97 -9.98
C ALA A 35 0.15 8.23 -9.16
N LEU A 36 0.92 8.09 -8.06
CA LEU A 36 1.35 9.21 -7.22
C LEU A 36 2.33 10.13 -7.96
N ALA A 37 3.31 9.55 -8.67
CA ALA A 37 4.25 10.32 -9.51
C ALA A 37 3.53 11.04 -10.66
N GLY A 38 2.57 10.37 -11.30
CA GLY A 38 1.71 10.98 -12.34
C GLY A 38 0.85 12.16 -11.82
N SER A 39 0.62 12.22 -10.50
CA SER A 39 -0.01 13.34 -9.80
C SER A 39 0.99 14.39 -9.27
N GLY A 40 2.29 14.22 -9.56
CA GLY A 40 3.37 15.16 -9.23
C GLY A 40 4.06 14.94 -7.89
N ALA A 41 3.77 13.84 -7.16
CA ALA A 41 4.45 13.54 -5.91
C ALA A 41 5.88 13.03 -6.15
N ASP A 42 6.81 13.43 -5.30
CA ASP A 42 8.09 12.76 -5.16
C ASP A 42 7.89 11.43 -4.45
N VAL A 43 8.55 10.36 -4.89
CA VAL A 43 8.28 9.01 -4.42
C VAL A 43 9.50 8.38 -3.78
N PHE A 44 9.38 7.97 -2.52
CA PHE A 44 10.30 7.07 -1.86
C PHE A 44 9.62 5.72 -1.66
N PHE A 45 10.29 4.62 -2.01
CA PHE A 45 9.68 3.31 -1.84
C PHE A 45 10.64 2.28 -1.24
N THR A 46 10.07 1.22 -0.63
CA THR A 46 10.86 0.08 -0.16
C THR A 46 10.48 -1.20 -0.90
N TYR A 47 11.47 -2.09 -1.00
CA TYR A 47 11.35 -3.43 -1.54
C TYR A 47 12.19 -4.41 -0.70
N TRP A 48 11.96 -5.70 -0.88
CA TRP A 48 12.73 -6.75 -0.21
C TRP A 48 13.05 -7.87 -1.18
N ASN A 49 14.25 -7.81 -1.79
CA ASN A 49 14.67 -8.73 -2.85
C ASN A 49 14.66 -10.20 -2.44
N ALA A 50 14.98 -10.52 -1.16
CA ALA A 50 14.97 -11.90 -0.71
C ALA A 50 13.57 -12.53 -0.85
N TYR A 51 12.52 -11.81 -0.43
CA TYR A 51 11.14 -12.25 -0.57
C TYR A 51 10.69 -12.33 -2.04
N ASP A 52 11.01 -11.31 -2.83
CA ASP A 52 10.57 -11.26 -4.24
C ASP A 52 11.25 -12.35 -5.08
N ARG A 53 12.52 -12.68 -4.82
CA ARG A 53 13.22 -13.80 -5.48
C ARG A 53 12.66 -15.16 -5.08
N GLU A 54 12.37 -15.36 -3.80
CA GLU A 54 11.81 -16.61 -3.30
C GLU A 54 10.42 -16.88 -3.88
N MET A 55 9.59 -15.84 -3.96
CA MET A 55 8.18 -15.99 -4.34
C MET A 55 7.92 -15.83 -5.84
N TYR A 56 8.77 -15.08 -6.60
CA TYR A 56 8.43 -14.62 -7.96
C TYR A 56 9.55 -14.66 -8.97
N ASP A 57 10.77 -15.05 -8.60
CA ASP A 57 11.96 -15.14 -9.50
C ASP A 57 12.24 -13.82 -10.28
N VAL A 58 12.15 -12.68 -9.61
CA VAL A 58 12.39 -11.34 -10.20
C VAL A 58 13.66 -10.68 -9.67
N ASP A 59 14.38 -9.93 -10.53
CA ASP A 59 15.60 -9.22 -10.19
C ASP A 59 15.63 -7.81 -10.84
N ARG A 60 16.19 -6.80 -10.14
CA ARG A 60 16.45 -5.42 -10.60
C ARG A 60 15.24 -4.60 -11.06
N GLU A 61 14.03 -5.00 -10.77
CA GLU A 61 12.84 -4.21 -11.11
C GLU A 61 12.74 -2.88 -10.34
N PRO A 62 13.19 -2.76 -9.06
CA PRO A 62 13.17 -1.50 -8.32
C PRO A 62 14.01 -0.39 -8.92
N GLU A 63 15.23 -0.70 -9.43
CA GLU A 63 16.11 0.30 -10.05
C GLU A 63 15.51 0.85 -11.36
N ALA A 64 14.91 -0.03 -12.16
CA ALA A 64 14.22 0.38 -13.38
C ALA A 64 13.02 1.29 -13.08
N LEU A 65 12.31 1.04 -11.98
CA LEU A 65 11.20 1.91 -11.54
C LEU A 65 11.72 3.30 -11.12
N VAL A 66 12.83 3.40 -10.41
CA VAL A 66 13.43 4.69 -10.05
C VAL A 66 13.70 5.52 -11.30
N GLU A 67 14.32 4.93 -12.32
CA GLU A 67 14.61 5.62 -13.59
C GLU A 67 13.32 6.03 -14.33
N GLU A 68 12.31 5.15 -14.35
CA GLU A 68 11.00 5.45 -14.94
C GLU A 68 10.34 6.67 -14.27
N LEU A 69 10.29 6.70 -12.93
CA LEU A 69 9.66 7.78 -12.17
C LEU A 69 10.42 9.10 -12.33
N ARG A 70 11.76 9.06 -12.32
CA ARG A 70 12.59 10.24 -12.60
C ARG A 70 12.37 10.79 -14.00
N GLY A 71 12.20 9.88 -14.98
CA GLY A 71 11.84 10.26 -16.36
C GLY A 71 10.47 10.94 -16.46
N ALA A 72 9.55 10.69 -15.52
CA ALA A 72 8.28 11.38 -15.41
C ALA A 72 8.38 12.78 -14.74
N GLY A 73 9.57 13.18 -14.30
CA GLY A 73 9.84 14.54 -13.80
C GLY A 73 9.70 14.73 -12.29
N VAL A 74 9.63 13.65 -11.51
CA VAL A 74 9.61 13.69 -10.05
C VAL A 74 10.92 13.16 -9.47
N ARG A 75 11.22 13.49 -8.21
CA ARG A 75 12.30 12.83 -7.49
C ARG A 75 11.82 11.42 -7.06
N ALA A 76 12.66 10.42 -7.26
CA ALA A 76 12.34 9.06 -6.89
C ALA A 76 13.56 8.34 -6.30
N GLU A 77 13.37 7.58 -5.23
CA GLU A 77 14.38 6.75 -4.61
C GLU A 77 13.78 5.43 -4.12
N GLY A 78 14.56 4.35 -4.25
CA GLY A 78 14.26 3.03 -3.71
C GLY A 78 15.22 2.66 -2.58
N MET A 79 14.73 1.88 -1.62
CA MET A 79 15.54 1.34 -0.53
C MET A 79 15.19 -0.13 -0.28
N GLU A 80 16.19 -1.00 -0.38
CA GLU A 80 16.01 -2.37 0.09
C GLU A 80 15.93 -2.40 1.61
N LEU A 81 14.84 -2.97 2.16
CA LEU A 81 14.61 -3.00 3.60
C LEU A 81 13.69 -4.15 4.00
N ASP A 82 14.17 -4.95 4.95
CA ASP A 82 13.36 -5.97 5.61
C ASP A 82 12.49 -5.35 6.70
N LEU A 83 11.19 -5.26 6.45
CA LEU A 83 10.21 -4.71 7.39
C LEU A 83 9.87 -5.67 8.55
N SER A 84 10.35 -6.92 8.52
CA SER A 84 10.21 -7.83 9.66
C SER A 84 11.10 -7.44 10.85
N LEU A 85 12.13 -6.60 10.63
CA LEU A 85 13.02 -6.16 11.70
C LEU A 85 12.38 -5.02 12.51
N PRO A 86 12.46 -5.05 13.86
CA PRO A 86 11.78 -4.07 14.71
C PRO A 86 12.19 -2.61 14.51
N ASP A 87 13.43 -2.36 14.09
CA ASP A 87 14.00 -1.02 13.89
C ASP A 87 13.82 -0.48 12.46
N SER A 88 13.37 -1.30 11.52
CA SER A 88 13.18 -0.92 10.12
C SER A 88 12.21 0.26 9.91
N PRO A 89 11.07 0.37 10.63
CA PRO A 89 10.19 1.52 10.49
C PRO A 89 10.86 2.86 10.80
N GLU A 90 11.68 2.92 11.85
CA GLU A 90 12.39 4.14 12.22
C GLU A 90 13.47 4.48 11.20
N LYS A 91 14.29 3.51 10.81
CA LYS A 91 15.32 3.65 9.77
C LYS A 91 14.72 4.15 8.45
N LEU A 92 13.54 3.65 8.08
CA LEU A 92 12.85 4.06 6.86
C LEU A 92 12.40 5.53 6.93
N LEU A 93 11.78 5.94 8.03
CA LEU A 93 11.33 7.32 8.20
C LEU A 93 12.50 8.31 8.27
N ASP A 94 13.65 7.91 8.80
CA ASP A 94 14.87 8.71 8.77
C ASP A 94 15.44 8.81 7.36
N ALA A 95 15.47 7.70 6.62
CA ALA A 95 15.98 7.66 5.25
C ALA A 95 15.17 8.55 4.30
N VAL A 96 13.82 8.45 4.33
CA VAL A 96 12.99 9.28 3.47
C VAL A 96 13.13 10.77 3.82
N SER A 97 13.13 11.09 5.11
CA SER A 97 13.27 12.48 5.58
C SER A 97 14.61 13.09 5.18
N GLY A 98 15.69 12.31 5.26
CA GLY A 98 17.05 12.76 4.92
C GLY A 98 17.31 12.90 3.41
N ARG A 99 16.61 12.11 2.56
CA ARG A 99 16.88 12.07 1.12
C ARG A 99 15.89 12.88 0.29
N LEU A 100 14.59 12.80 0.57
CA LEU A 100 13.55 13.52 -0.18
C LEU A 100 12.85 14.61 0.65
N GLY A 101 12.98 14.58 1.96
CA GLY A 101 12.26 15.44 2.88
C GLY A 101 11.15 14.70 3.63
N PRO A 102 10.47 15.37 4.59
CA PRO A 102 9.43 14.74 5.40
C PRO A 102 8.29 14.22 4.52
N PRO A 103 7.86 12.96 4.71
CA PRO A 103 6.75 12.43 3.92
C PRO A 103 5.42 13.06 4.34
N TYR A 104 4.59 13.40 3.35
CA TYR A 104 3.20 13.83 3.51
C TYR A 104 2.20 12.70 3.27
N ILE A 105 2.62 11.67 2.53
CA ILE A 105 1.81 10.51 2.18
C ILE A 105 2.56 9.26 2.60
N LEU A 106 1.90 8.39 3.36
CA LEU A 106 2.38 7.06 3.71
C LEU A 106 1.40 6.03 3.14
N VAL A 107 1.91 5.12 2.30
CA VAL A 107 1.14 3.99 1.79
C VAL A 107 1.78 2.69 2.30
N ASN A 108 1.09 2.02 3.22
CA ASN A 108 1.48 0.73 3.74
C ASN A 108 0.91 -0.37 2.83
N ASN A 109 1.70 -0.77 1.83
CA ASN A 109 1.34 -1.80 0.86
C ASN A 109 2.11 -3.12 1.08
N ALA A 110 3.27 -3.10 1.71
CA ALA A 110 4.03 -4.32 2.01
C ALA A 110 3.19 -5.34 2.76
N ALA A 111 3.27 -6.60 2.34
CA ALA A 111 2.61 -7.71 3.00
C ALA A 111 3.43 -8.98 2.87
N TYR A 112 3.43 -9.77 3.93
CA TYR A 112 3.86 -11.16 3.96
C TYR A 112 2.60 -12.04 3.91
N SER A 113 2.58 -13.04 3.04
CA SER A 113 1.44 -13.92 2.86
C SER A 113 1.92 -15.34 2.53
N THR A 114 1.51 -16.29 3.36
CA THR A 114 1.68 -17.71 3.12
C THR A 114 0.33 -18.41 3.29
N ARG A 115 0.22 -19.65 2.80
CA ARG A 115 -0.96 -20.48 3.04
C ARG A 115 -0.83 -21.19 4.37
N ASP A 116 -1.89 -21.14 5.16
CA ASP A 116 -2.03 -21.82 6.44
C ASP A 116 -3.46 -22.28 6.68
N SER A 117 -3.66 -23.17 7.64
CA SER A 117 -4.96 -23.68 8.05
C SER A 117 -4.97 -24.00 9.54
N PHE A 118 -6.13 -24.38 10.09
CA PHE A 118 -6.22 -24.82 11.48
C PHE A 118 -5.36 -26.08 11.79
N GLU A 119 -4.94 -26.80 10.75
CA GLU A 119 -4.13 -28.01 10.90
C GLU A 119 -2.63 -27.73 11.02
N ASN A 120 -2.15 -26.63 10.41
CA ASN A 120 -0.71 -26.36 10.29
C ASN A 120 -0.27 -24.96 10.72
N LEU A 121 -1.19 -24.10 11.17
CA LEU A 121 -0.82 -22.78 11.68
C LEU A 121 0.01 -22.91 12.96
N ASP A 122 1.19 -22.32 12.98
CA ASP A 122 2.10 -22.28 14.10
C ASP A 122 2.52 -20.86 14.52
N ALA A 123 3.30 -20.76 15.59
CA ALA A 123 3.74 -19.48 16.12
C ALA A 123 4.69 -18.75 15.16
N GLU A 124 5.56 -19.46 14.45
CA GLU A 124 6.51 -18.88 13.50
C GLU A 124 5.78 -18.22 12.33
N THR A 125 4.78 -18.88 11.77
CA THR A 125 3.91 -18.33 10.73
C THR A 125 3.16 -17.09 11.20
N LEU A 126 2.59 -17.11 12.41
CA LEU A 126 1.91 -15.97 13.01
C LEU A 126 2.86 -14.79 13.24
N ASP A 127 4.04 -15.06 13.78
CA ASP A 127 5.04 -14.02 14.08
C ASP A 127 5.56 -13.35 12.79
N ALA A 128 5.79 -14.12 11.73
CA ALA A 128 6.20 -13.59 10.43
C ALA A 128 5.13 -12.65 9.84
N HIS A 129 3.87 -13.07 9.81
CA HIS A 129 2.76 -12.24 9.36
C HIS A 129 2.59 -10.99 10.24
N TYR A 130 2.63 -11.16 11.57
CA TYR A 130 2.54 -10.05 12.51
C TYR A 130 3.67 -9.03 12.30
N ALA A 131 4.90 -9.49 12.14
CA ALA A 131 6.08 -8.63 12.01
C ALA A 131 5.96 -7.66 10.84
N VAL A 132 5.62 -8.17 9.66
CA VAL A 132 5.52 -7.36 8.42
C VAL A 132 4.17 -6.65 8.34
N ASN A 133 3.06 -7.39 8.42
CA ASN A 133 1.75 -6.85 8.09
C ASN A 133 1.22 -5.88 9.16
N LEU A 134 1.45 -6.18 10.44
CA LEU A 134 0.86 -5.39 11.53
C LEU A 134 1.90 -4.52 12.25
N ARG A 135 2.96 -5.12 12.82
CA ARG A 135 3.93 -4.36 13.63
C ARG A 135 4.60 -3.24 12.82
N ALA A 136 5.13 -3.57 11.64
CA ALA A 136 5.78 -2.57 10.79
C ALA A 136 4.80 -1.48 10.36
N THR A 137 3.60 -1.85 9.90
CA THR A 137 2.55 -0.90 9.51
C THR A 137 2.16 0.02 10.67
N ALA A 138 1.93 -0.53 11.86
CA ALA A 138 1.55 0.28 13.02
C ALA A 138 2.65 1.25 13.43
N LEU A 139 3.91 0.79 13.46
CA LEU A 139 5.06 1.63 13.81
C LEU A 139 5.32 2.71 12.75
N LEU A 140 5.15 2.41 11.45
CA LEU A 140 5.22 3.41 10.38
C LEU A 140 4.12 4.46 10.52
N CYS A 141 2.89 4.06 10.76
CA CYS A 141 1.77 4.97 10.96
C CYS A 141 2.01 5.93 12.15
N VAL A 142 2.39 5.37 13.29
CA VAL A 142 2.66 6.18 14.51
C VAL A 142 3.90 7.04 14.33
N GLY A 143 4.98 6.52 13.76
CA GLY A 143 6.21 7.25 13.48
C GLY A 143 5.98 8.40 12.49
N PHE A 144 5.21 8.17 11.43
CA PHE A 144 4.76 9.20 10.49
C PHE A 144 3.98 10.30 11.22
N ALA A 145 2.95 9.93 12.00
CA ALA A 145 2.11 10.90 12.70
C ALA A 145 2.89 11.74 13.73
N ARG A 146 3.89 11.15 14.40
CA ARG A 146 4.76 11.88 15.33
C ARG A 146 5.66 12.90 14.63
N ARG A 147 6.18 12.56 13.44
CA ARG A 147 7.12 13.38 12.66
C ARG A 147 6.41 14.36 11.72
N TYR A 148 5.10 14.19 11.51
CA TYR A 148 4.32 15.05 10.62
C TYR A 148 4.32 16.49 11.15
N PRO A 149 4.71 17.50 10.32
CA PRO A 149 4.91 18.86 10.79
C PRO A 149 3.61 19.58 11.19
N GLY A 150 2.46 18.97 10.89
CA GLY A 150 1.14 19.56 11.15
C GLY A 150 0.58 20.30 9.94
N GLY A 151 -0.68 20.75 10.08
CA GLY A 151 -1.42 21.36 8.99
C GLY A 151 -2.16 20.35 8.10
N PRO A 152 -3.06 20.82 7.21
CA PRO A 152 -3.81 19.91 6.34
C PRO A 152 -2.91 19.25 5.30
N GLY A 153 -3.18 17.98 4.98
CA GLY A 153 -2.54 17.28 3.87
C GLY A 153 -1.77 16.00 4.22
N GLY A 154 -1.69 15.61 5.51
CA GLY A 154 -1.16 14.31 5.89
C GLY A 154 -2.09 13.18 5.44
N ARG A 155 -1.51 12.11 4.84
CA ARG A 155 -2.27 10.96 4.33
C ARG A 155 -1.62 9.66 4.76
N ILE A 156 -2.37 8.79 5.43
CA ILE A 156 -2.00 7.40 5.70
C ILE A 156 -3.00 6.51 4.98
N ILE A 157 -2.51 5.64 4.13
CA ILE A 157 -3.33 4.70 3.35
C ILE A 157 -2.78 3.30 3.57
N ASN A 158 -3.58 2.43 4.16
CA ASN A 158 -3.22 1.06 4.48
C ASN A 158 -3.85 0.08 3.47
N LEU A 159 -3.10 -0.85 2.91
CA LEU A 159 -3.68 -1.93 2.10
C LEU A 159 -4.16 -3.03 3.03
N THR A 160 -5.48 -3.28 3.01
CA THR A 160 -6.14 -4.39 3.69
C THR A 160 -6.55 -5.49 2.70
N SER A 161 -7.51 -6.31 3.01
CA SER A 161 -8.03 -7.38 2.16
C SER A 161 -9.54 -7.57 2.40
N GLY A 162 -10.11 -8.65 1.89
CA GLY A 162 -11.54 -8.93 1.94
C GLY A 162 -12.03 -9.68 3.18
N GLN A 163 -11.21 -9.86 4.23
CA GLN A 163 -11.51 -10.67 5.41
C GLN A 163 -12.75 -10.20 6.19
N SER A 164 -13.07 -8.91 6.12
CA SER A 164 -14.28 -8.36 6.77
C SER A 164 -15.57 -8.58 5.97
N LEU A 165 -15.45 -8.99 4.69
CA LEU A 165 -16.58 -9.20 3.78
C LEU A 165 -16.92 -10.69 3.63
N GLY A 166 -16.01 -11.58 3.96
CA GLY A 166 -16.23 -13.01 3.88
C GLY A 166 -15.04 -13.82 4.38
N PRO A 167 -15.23 -15.12 4.65
CA PRO A 167 -14.16 -15.98 5.13
C PRO A 167 -13.07 -16.17 4.07
N MET A 168 -11.82 -16.31 4.54
CA MET A 168 -10.63 -16.56 3.72
C MET A 168 -9.98 -17.89 4.16
N PRO A 169 -10.55 -19.05 3.81
CA PRO A 169 -9.97 -20.33 4.16
C PRO A 169 -8.56 -20.50 3.58
N GLY A 170 -7.64 -21.05 4.38
CA GLY A 170 -6.24 -21.20 3.98
C GLY A 170 -5.38 -19.95 4.19
N GLU A 171 -5.88 -18.92 4.91
CA GLU A 171 -5.19 -17.65 5.13
C GLU A 171 -5.44 -17.09 6.55
N LEU A 172 -5.39 -17.94 7.60
CA LEU A 172 -5.76 -17.52 8.97
C LEU A 172 -4.86 -16.41 9.51
N ALA A 173 -3.53 -16.57 9.40
CA ALA A 173 -2.57 -15.56 9.87
C ALA A 173 -2.70 -14.25 9.08
N TYR A 174 -2.82 -14.36 7.76
CA TYR A 174 -3.01 -13.19 6.89
C TYR A 174 -4.30 -12.43 7.22
N ALA A 175 -5.44 -13.13 7.26
CA ALA A 175 -6.74 -12.55 7.58
C ALA A 175 -6.76 -11.87 8.96
N ALA A 176 -6.14 -12.49 9.97
CA ALA A 176 -6.01 -11.92 11.30
C ALA A 176 -5.25 -10.60 11.30
N THR A 177 -4.10 -10.53 10.59
CA THR A 177 -3.31 -9.30 10.51
C THR A 177 -4.02 -8.21 9.71
N LYS A 178 -4.73 -8.55 8.62
CA LYS A 178 -5.49 -7.58 7.82
C LYS A 178 -6.71 -7.04 8.57
N GLY A 179 -7.38 -7.87 9.39
CA GLY A 179 -8.42 -7.39 10.32
C GLY A 179 -7.89 -6.41 11.37
N ALA A 180 -6.68 -6.68 11.90
CA ALA A 180 -6.03 -5.76 12.83
C ALA A 180 -5.67 -4.41 12.17
N ILE A 181 -5.29 -4.39 10.88
CA ILE A 181 -5.05 -3.15 10.12
C ILE A 181 -6.33 -2.31 9.98
N GLU A 182 -7.49 -2.93 9.78
CA GLU A 182 -8.76 -2.19 9.74
C GLU A 182 -9.07 -1.53 11.08
N ALA A 183 -8.93 -2.27 12.19
CA ALA A 183 -9.11 -1.72 13.53
C ALA A 183 -8.12 -0.59 13.84
N LEU A 184 -6.84 -0.75 13.47
CA LEU A 184 -5.82 0.28 13.59
C LEU A 184 -6.19 1.53 12.78
N THR A 185 -6.66 1.37 11.56
CA THR A 185 -7.04 2.47 10.66
C THR A 185 -8.12 3.35 11.28
N VAL A 186 -9.20 2.75 11.75
CA VAL A 186 -10.34 3.46 12.37
C VAL A 186 -9.90 4.19 13.63
N THR A 187 -9.17 3.51 14.51
CA THR A 187 -8.73 4.06 15.80
C THR A 187 -7.74 5.21 15.60
N LEU A 188 -6.71 5.00 14.76
CA LEU A 188 -5.67 6.00 14.51
C LEU A 188 -6.24 7.26 13.82
N ALA A 189 -7.24 7.11 12.93
CA ALA A 189 -7.90 8.25 12.30
C ALA A 189 -8.48 9.23 13.32
N ALA A 190 -9.10 8.71 14.39
CA ALA A 190 -9.63 9.53 15.46
C ALA A 190 -8.53 10.22 16.29
N GLU A 191 -7.39 9.53 16.51
CA GLU A 191 -6.28 10.08 17.28
C GLU A 191 -5.54 11.20 16.56
N VAL A 192 -5.32 11.08 15.22
CA VAL A 192 -4.43 11.99 14.48
C VAL A 192 -5.15 13.05 13.66
N GLY A 193 -6.48 13.01 13.60
CA GLY A 193 -7.28 13.97 12.82
C GLY A 193 -6.99 15.43 13.17
N HIS A 194 -6.77 15.74 14.47
CA HIS A 194 -6.41 17.09 14.93
C HIS A 194 -5.08 17.60 14.36
N LYS A 195 -4.21 16.74 13.84
CA LYS A 195 -2.96 17.10 13.15
C LYS A 195 -3.15 17.38 11.66
N GLY A 196 -4.36 17.20 11.11
CA GLY A 196 -4.64 17.32 9.68
C GLY A 196 -4.25 16.08 8.87
N ILE A 197 -4.16 14.93 9.52
CA ILE A 197 -3.85 13.63 8.91
C ILE A 197 -5.15 12.84 8.71
N THR A 198 -5.40 12.35 7.49
CA THR A 198 -6.42 11.33 7.25
C THR A 198 -5.81 9.94 7.25
N VAL A 199 -6.54 8.95 7.75
CA VAL A 199 -6.12 7.54 7.78
C VAL A 199 -7.24 6.69 7.20
N ASN A 200 -6.95 5.99 6.09
CA ASN A 200 -7.93 5.12 5.44
C ASN A 200 -7.29 3.78 5.05
N ALA A 201 -8.11 2.77 4.85
CA ALA A 201 -7.67 1.48 4.31
C ALA A 201 -8.34 1.19 2.98
N VAL A 202 -7.62 0.51 2.09
CA VAL A 202 -8.10 0.06 0.78
C VAL A 202 -8.02 -1.45 0.72
N ASN A 203 -9.16 -2.10 0.48
CA ASN A 203 -9.21 -3.49 0.05
C ASN A 203 -9.25 -3.51 -1.49
N PRO A 204 -8.20 -3.99 -2.17
CA PRO A 204 -8.16 -4.05 -3.63
C PRO A 204 -8.95 -5.22 -4.23
N GLY A 205 -9.42 -6.16 -3.39
CA GLY A 205 -9.98 -7.44 -3.85
C GLY A 205 -8.95 -8.35 -4.54
N PRO A 206 -9.42 -9.41 -5.19
CA PRO A 206 -8.54 -10.27 -5.97
C PRO A 206 -7.98 -9.49 -7.17
N THR A 207 -6.67 -9.22 -7.15
CA THR A 207 -5.95 -8.42 -8.13
C THR A 207 -4.87 -9.26 -8.80
N ASP A 208 -4.81 -9.28 -10.12
CA ASP A 208 -3.78 -10.00 -10.87
C ASP A 208 -2.44 -9.25 -10.84
N THR A 209 -1.60 -9.57 -9.90
CA THR A 209 -0.22 -9.08 -9.83
C THR A 209 0.79 -10.08 -10.42
N GLY A 210 0.32 -11.02 -11.26
CA GLY A 210 1.15 -12.05 -11.89
C GLY A 210 1.14 -13.40 -11.16
N TRP A 211 0.38 -13.54 -10.07
CA TRP A 211 0.26 -14.80 -9.33
C TRP A 211 -0.90 -15.68 -9.80
N MET A 212 -1.87 -15.09 -10.51
CA MET A 212 -3.05 -15.82 -10.98
C MET A 212 -2.72 -16.67 -12.21
N THR A 213 -3.07 -17.96 -12.14
CA THR A 213 -3.05 -18.83 -13.33
C THR A 213 -4.25 -18.50 -14.23
N GLU A 214 -4.17 -18.84 -15.50
CA GLU A 214 -5.28 -18.66 -16.44
C GLU A 214 -6.55 -19.46 -16.05
N GLU A 215 -6.37 -20.56 -15.32
CA GLU A 215 -7.48 -21.34 -14.77
C GLU A 215 -8.18 -20.57 -13.65
N LEU A 216 -7.41 -20.03 -12.70
CA LEU A 216 -7.94 -19.22 -11.60
C LEU A 216 -8.64 -17.95 -12.13
N LYS A 217 -8.08 -17.29 -13.14
CA LYS A 217 -8.72 -16.13 -13.76
C LYS A 217 -10.10 -16.48 -14.30
N ARG A 218 -10.21 -17.58 -15.08
CA ARG A 218 -11.49 -18.05 -15.61
C ARG A 218 -12.51 -18.41 -14.53
N GLU A 219 -12.05 -18.87 -13.37
CA GLU A 219 -12.92 -19.16 -12.22
C GLU A 219 -13.41 -17.88 -11.55
N LEU A 220 -12.51 -16.88 -11.39
CA LEU A 220 -12.79 -15.65 -10.65
C LEU A 220 -13.56 -14.60 -11.50
N GLU A 221 -13.27 -14.49 -12.80
CA GLU A 221 -13.84 -13.47 -13.67
C GLU A 221 -15.37 -13.35 -13.58
N PRO A 222 -16.16 -14.44 -13.58
CA PRO A 222 -17.61 -14.36 -13.45
C PRO A 222 -18.10 -13.83 -12.10
N LYS A 223 -17.24 -13.78 -11.08
CA LYS A 223 -17.57 -13.29 -9.75
C LYS A 223 -17.43 -11.76 -9.63
N PHE A 224 -16.86 -11.09 -10.63
CA PHE A 224 -16.76 -9.63 -10.65
C PHE A 224 -17.97 -9.01 -11.33
N SER A 225 -18.78 -8.26 -10.58
CA SER A 225 -20.02 -7.63 -11.12
C SER A 225 -19.73 -6.62 -12.23
N LEU A 226 -18.56 -5.97 -12.22
CA LEU A 226 -18.14 -5.04 -13.28
C LEU A 226 -17.49 -5.75 -14.48
N GLY A 227 -17.29 -7.07 -14.41
CA GLY A 227 -16.56 -7.86 -15.41
C GLY A 227 -15.04 -7.66 -15.33
N GLY A 228 -14.30 -8.67 -15.81
CA GLY A 228 -12.84 -8.65 -15.79
C GLY A 228 -12.22 -9.00 -14.41
N ILE A 229 -10.92 -9.15 -14.40
CA ILE A 229 -10.12 -9.37 -13.17
C ILE A 229 -9.55 -8.02 -12.73
N GLY A 230 -9.51 -7.76 -11.41
CA GLY A 230 -8.90 -6.55 -10.87
C GLY A 230 -7.43 -6.43 -11.26
N GLU A 231 -7.03 -5.24 -11.69
CA GLU A 231 -5.65 -4.90 -12.04
C GLU A 231 -5.01 -3.99 -10.97
N PRO A 232 -3.68 -3.98 -10.84
CA PRO A 232 -2.97 -3.10 -9.89
C PRO A 232 -3.36 -1.64 -9.99
N GLU A 233 -3.65 -1.17 -11.20
CA GLU A 233 -4.07 0.20 -11.52
C GLU A 233 -5.43 0.56 -10.91
N ASP A 234 -6.32 -0.41 -10.67
CA ASP A 234 -7.63 -0.16 -10.05
C ASP A 234 -7.47 0.26 -8.60
N ALA A 235 -6.63 -0.43 -7.85
CA ALA A 235 -6.27 -0.02 -6.48
C ALA A 235 -5.47 1.28 -6.47
N ALA A 236 -4.52 1.46 -7.40
CA ALA A 236 -3.65 2.62 -7.47
C ALA A 236 -4.43 3.92 -7.73
N ARG A 237 -5.47 3.90 -8.57
CA ARG A 237 -6.36 5.05 -8.81
C ARG A 237 -7.06 5.51 -7.54
N LEU A 238 -7.57 4.57 -6.73
CA LEU A 238 -8.20 4.90 -5.45
C LEU A 238 -7.17 5.44 -4.44
N VAL A 239 -5.98 4.84 -4.36
CA VAL A 239 -4.91 5.33 -3.49
C VAL A 239 -4.49 6.76 -3.87
N ALA A 240 -4.33 7.07 -5.16
CA ALA A 240 -4.00 8.41 -5.62
C ALA A 240 -5.12 9.43 -5.30
N PHE A 241 -6.39 9.05 -5.45
CA PHE A 241 -7.52 9.87 -5.01
C PHE A 241 -7.48 10.15 -3.51
N LEU A 242 -7.28 9.12 -2.67
CA LEU A 242 -7.19 9.28 -1.22
C LEU A 242 -5.97 10.11 -0.77
N ALA A 243 -4.90 10.13 -1.56
CA ALA A 243 -3.72 10.97 -1.34
C ALA A 243 -3.98 12.45 -1.68
N GLY A 244 -4.97 12.74 -2.53
CA GLY A 244 -5.33 14.08 -3.00
C GLY A 244 -6.12 14.92 -1.99
N ASP A 245 -6.30 16.19 -2.35
CA ASP A 245 -7.07 17.13 -1.53
C ASP A 245 -8.58 16.95 -1.67
N GLU A 246 -9.04 16.30 -2.75
CA GLU A 246 -10.43 15.92 -2.96
C GLU A 246 -10.92 14.97 -1.87
N ALA A 247 -10.03 14.12 -1.34
CA ALA A 247 -10.33 13.17 -0.27
C ALA A 247 -10.09 13.73 1.16
N ARG A 248 -9.84 15.04 1.32
CA ARG A 248 -9.48 15.65 2.63
C ARG A 248 -10.50 15.43 3.75
N TRP A 249 -11.74 15.10 3.40
CA TRP A 249 -12.84 14.87 4.36
C TRP A 249 -13.16 13.38 4.54
N ILE A 250 -12.31 12.48 3.98
CA ILE A 250 -12.45 11.03 4.10
C ILE A 250 -11.39 10.53 5.07
N THR A 251 -11.80 10.02 6.24
CA THR A 251 -10.90 9.43 7.24
C THR A 251 -11.59 8.34 8.04
N GLY A 252 -10.82 7.35 8.53
CA GLY A 252 -11.34 6.21 9.29
C GLY A 252 -12.13 5.22 8.43
N GLN A 253 -11.99 5.26 7.09
CA GLN A 253 -12.77 4.41 6.20
C GLN A 253 -11.99 3.19 5.73
N ILE A 254 -12.70 2.06 5.60
CA ILE A 254 -12.25 0.89 4.88
C ILE A 254 -13.01 0.88 3.55
N ILE A 255 -12.29 1.11 2.45
CA ILE A 255 -12.88 1.27 1.12
C ILE A 255 -12.56 0.04 0.27
N HIS A 256 -13.60 -0.61 -0.24
CA HIS A 256 -13.50 -1.79 -1.07
C HIS A 256 -13.48 -1.39 -2.55
N SER A 257 -12.33 -1.59 -3.23
CA SER A 257 -12.12 -1.34 -4.66
C SER A 257 -11.93 -2.68 -5.37
N GLU A 258 -12.97 -3.50 -5.40
CA GLU A 258 -12.91 -4.90 -5.80
C GLU A 258 -13.88 -5.27 -6.93
N GLY A 259 -14.32 -4.30 -7.74
CA GLY A 259 -15.15 -4.55 -8.91
C GLY A 259 -16.49 -5.24 -8.63
N GLY A 260 -16.99 -5.16 -7.38
CA GLY A 260 -18.19 -5.85 -6.93
C GLY A 260 -18.02 -7.37 -6.84
N PHE A 261 -16.86 -7.81 -6.37
CA PHE A 261 -16.50 -9.23 -6.22
C PHE A 261 -17.48 -9.98 -5.31
N LEU A 262 -18.08 -11.03 -5.84
CA LEU A 262 -19.02 -11.94 -5.14
C LEU A 262 -18.21 -13.09 -4.49
N ARG A 263 -18.35 -13.27 -3.18
CA ARG A 263 -17.66 -14.31 -2.37
C ARG A 263 -18.47 -15.59 -2.29
#